data_21bdf9c5f8caa33724dc5a7e0c6e5c55
#
_entry.id   21bdf9c5f8caa33724dc5a7e0c6e5c55
#
_cell.length_a   1.000
_cell.length_b   1.000
_cell.length_c   1.000
_cell.angle_alpha   90.00
_cell.angle_beta   90.00
_cell.angle_gamma   90.00
#
_symmetry.space_group_name_H-M   'P 1'
#
loop_
_entity.id
_entity.type
_entity.pdbx_description
1 polymer ?
#
loop_
_entity_poly.entity_id
_entity_poly.type
_entity_poly.pdbx_seq_one_letter_code
_entity_poly.pdbx_strand_id
1 'polypeptide(L)'
;MVALDKETLTVFLPDDDPSVLKATSRLLDSVGWQVNAFTDPITFLEHAATHRPELAVIDILMPDMNGLEVQNQLQRVSPSTRVIVLTAKDDPSVRRKAMNAGASAFFIKGVESGDFLAGVKAAADSGN
;
A
#
# COMPACT_ATOMS: atom_id res chain seq x y z
N MET A 1 -22.42 16.02 10.38
CA MET A 1 -21.95 15.71 10.13
C MET A 1 -20.96 15.12 10.22
N VAL A 2 -20.59 14.96 10.53
CA VAL A 2 -19.67 14.53 10.74
C VAL A 2 -19.14 13.37 10.15
N ALA A 3 -19.68 12.73 9.40
CA ALA A 3 -19.23 11.65 8.58
C ALA A 3 -18.06 11.98 7.70
N LEU A 4 -17.64 13.18 7.72
CA LEU A 4 -16.53 13.66 6.91
C LEU A 4 -15.23 12.94 7.15
N ASP A 5 -15.05 12.49 8.38
CA ASP A 5 -13.79 11.83 8.74
C ASP A 5 -13.58 10.52 8.02
N LYS A 6 -14.65 9.91 7.56
CA LYS A 6 -14.57 8.67 6.82
C LYS A 6 -13.91 8.84 5.46
N GLU A 7 -13.90 10.06 4.96
CA GLU A 7 -13.33 10.34 3.66
C GLU A 7 -11.81 10.37 3.69
N THR A 8 -11.24 10.58 4.88
CA THR A 8 -9.80 10.71 5.00
C THR A 8 -9.20 9.38 5.40
N LEU A 9 -8.48 8.78 4.48
CA LEU A 9 -7.82 7.51 4.72
C LEU A 9 -6.34 7.76 4.98
N THR A 10 -5.75 6.90 5.80
CA THR A 10 -4.32 6.90 6.03
C THR A 10 -3.71 5.77 5.21
N VAL A 11 -2.77 6.13 4.35
CA VAL A 11 -2.08 5.19 3.48
C VAL A 11 -0.60 5.18 3.84
N PHE A 12 -0.07 4.02 4.17
CA PHE A 12 1.37 3.85 4.39
C PHE A 12 2.00 3.34 3.10
N LEU A 13 3.13 3.94 2.75
CA LEU A 13 3.73 3.74 1.44
C LEU A 13 5.21 3.37 1.59
N PRO A 14 5.54 2.11 1.86
CA PRO A 14 6.93 1.68 1.92
C PRO A 14 7.46 1.39 0.52
N ASP A 15 8.49 2.12 0.11
CA ASP A 15 9.13 1.94 -1.18
C ASP A 15 10.53 2.57 -1.08
N ASP A 16 11.54 1.91 -1.59
CA ASP A 16 12.90 2.42 -1.51
C ASP A 16 13.23 3.44 -2.59
N ASP A 17 12.34 3.64 -3.56
CA ASP A 17 12.57 4.59 -4.65
C ASP A 17 11.92 5.94 -4.33
N PRO A 18 12.72 6.99 -4.06
CA PRO A 18 12.17 8.29 -3.72
C PRO A 18 11.28 8.90 -4.81
N SER A 19 11.57 8.60 -6.07
CA SER A 19 10.75 9.13 -7.17
C SER A 19 9.36 8.53 -7.15
N VAL A 20 9.27 7.23 -6.90
CA VAL A 20 7.99 6.53 -6.79
C VAL A 20 7.23 7.03 -5.58
N LEU A 21 7.89 7.18 -4.44
CA LEU A 21 7.27 7.70 -3.23
C LEU A 21 6.65 9.07 -3.47
N LYS A 22 7.41 9.94 -4.13
CA LYS A 22 6.96 11.30 -4.39
C LYS A 22 5.74 11.33 -5.31
N ALA A 23 5.81 10.59 -6.42
CA ALA A 23 4.73 10.56 -7.39
C ALA A 23 3.45 9.95 -6.82
N THR A 24 3.59 8.81 -6.12
CA THR A 24 2.45 8.12 -5.55
C THR A 24 1.84 8.93 -4.41
N SER A 25 2.69 9.55 -3.59
CA SER A 25 2.21 10.40 -2.49
C SER A 25 1.39 11.58 -3.01
N ARG A 26 1.88 12.22 -4.07
CA ARG A 26 1.14 13.34 -4.67
C ARG A 26 -0.21 12.92 -5.20
N LEU A 27 -0.25 11.74 -5.83
CA LEU A 27 -1.47 11.23 -6.41
C LEU A 27 -2.51 10.94 -5.32
N LEU A 28 -2.11 10.28 -4.26
CA LEU A 28 -3.02 9.95 -3.16
C LEU A 28 -3.43 11.20 -2.38
N ASP A 29 -2.49 12.12 -2.20
CA ASP A 29 -2.77 13.39 -1.53
C ASP A 29 -3.79 14.22 -2.30
N SER A 30 -3.77 14.12 -3.63
CA SER A 30 -4.68 14.89 -4.49
C SER A 30 -6.15 14.51 -4.27
N VAL A 31 -6.42 13.33 -3.72
CA VAL A 31 -7.80 12.92 -3.40
C VAL A 31 -8.10 13.06 -1.91
N GLY A 32 -7.22 13.74 -1.17
CA GLY A 32 -7.49 14.08 0.22
C GLY A 32 -7.06 13.03 1.23
N TRP A 33 -6.33 12.01 0.83
CA TRP A 33 -5.87 10.98 1.74
C TRP A 33 -4.53 11.36 2.36
N GLN A 34 -4.32 10.89 3.58
CA GLN A 34 -3.11 11.17 4.32
C GLN A 34 -2.07 10.08 4.03
N VAL A 35 -0.89 10.49 3.55
CA VAL A 35 0.14 9.55 3.13
C VAL A 35 1.34 9.66 4.04
N ASN A 36 1.84 8.52 4.51
CA ASN A 36 3.09 8.43 5.23
C ASN A 36 4.02 7.53 4.44
N ALA A 37 5.11 8.10 3.94
CA ALA A 37 6.08 7.39 3.11
C ALA A 37 7.22 6.84 3.97
N PHE A 38 7.67 5.63 3.64
CA PHE A 38 8.78 4.98 4.35
C PHE A 38 9.76 4.42 3.33
N THR A 39 11.04 4.66 3.55
CA THR A 39 12.09 4.08 2.72
C THR A 39 12.65 2.80 3.34
N ASP A 40 12.30 2.53 4.59
CA ASP A 40 12.81 1.40 5.36
C ASP A 40 11.64 0.50 5.80
N PRO A 41 11.62 -0.77 5.39
CA PRO A 41 10.50 -1.66 5.75
C PRO A 41 10.37 -1.93 7.25
N ILE A 42 11.47 -1.90 7.99
CA ILE A 42 11.41 -2.12 9.43
C ILE A 42 10.67 -0.98 10.12
N THR A 43 11.04 0.26 9.78
CA THR A 43 10.36 1.43 10.32
C THR A 43 8.88 1.44 9.93
N PHE A 44 8.59 1.06 8.68
CA PHE A 44 7.22 0.94 8.21
C PHE A 44 6.42 -0.02 9.09
N LEU A 45 6.96 -1.21 9.35
CA LEU A 45 6.24 -2.22 10.13
C LEU A 45 6.03 -1.76 11.58
N GLU A 46 7.01 -1.08 12.16
CA GLU A 46 6.88 -0.54 13.51
C GLU A 46 5.76 0.48 13.61
N HIS A 47 5.71 1.39 12.65
CA HIS A 47 4.66 2.40 12.63
C HIS A 47 3.29 1.79 12.35
N ALA A 48 3.24 0.79 11.48
CA ALA A 48 1.98 0.12 11.14
C ALA A 48 1.40 -0.60 12.37
N ALA A 49 2.25 -1.20 13.19
CA ALA A 49 1.80 -1.90 14.39
C ALA A 49 1.11 -0.95 15.37
N THR A 50 1.56 0.30 15.42
CA THR A 50 1.01 1.30 16.32
C THR A 50 -0.19 2.02 15.73
N HIS A 51 -0.07 2.47 14.47
CA HIS A 51 -1.06 3.36 13.86
C HIS A 51 -2.16 2.63 13.11
N ARG A 52 -1.88 1.40 12.65
CA ARG A 52 -2.84 0.55 11.95
C ARG A 52 -3.53 1.31 10.81
N PRO A 53 -2.78 1.68 9.75
CA PRO A 53 -3.36 2.43 8.64
C PRO A 53 -4.41 1.61 7.93
N GLU A 54 -5.35 2.29 7.27
CA GLU A 54 -6.36 1.61 6.47
C GLU A 54 -5.75 0.88 5.29
N LEU A 55 -4.74 1.49 4.67
CA LEU A 55 -4.12 0.95 3.46
C LEU A 55 -2.60 1.00 3.55
N ALA A 56 -1.97 0.02 2.91
CA ALA A 56 -0.53 0.05 2.66
C ALA A 56 -0.30 -0.31 1.20
N VAL A 57 0.50 0.49 0.50
CA VAL A 57 0.88 0.21 -0.88
C VAL A 57 2.33 -0.25 -0.85
N ILE A 58 2.56 -1.51 -1.13
CA ILE A 58 3.85 -2.16 -0.92
C ILE A 58 4.51 -2.50 -2.25
N ASP A 59 5.79 -2.15 -2.38
CA ASP A 59 6.62 -2.61 -3.49
C ASP A 59 7.22 -3.96 -3.12
N ILE A 60 6.97 -4.96 -3.96
CA ILE A 60 7.50 -6.32 -3.74
C ILE A 60 9.00 -6.36 -3.98
N LEU A 61 9.51 -5.52 -4.90
CA LEU A 61 10.91 -5.57 -5.32
C LEU A 61 11.76 -4.55 -4.59
N MET A 62 11.84 -4.68 -3.27
CA MET A 62 12.75 -3.85 -2.48
C MET A 62 14.06 -4.60 -2.25
N PRO A 63 15.23 -3.93 -2.40
CA PRO A 63 16.50 -4.64 -2.29
C PRO A 63 16.81 -5.21 -0.91
N ASP A 64 16.40 -4.53 0.14
CA ASP A 64 16.80 -4.91 1.49
C ASP A 64 15.86 -5.91 2.15
N MET A 65 14.65 -6.05 1.65
CA MET A 65 13.70 -7.00 2.20
C MET A 65 12.68 -7.38 1.13
N ASN A 66 12.39 -8.66 1.06
CA ASN A 66 11.37 -9.17 0.14
C ASN A 66 10.01 -8.62 0.53
N GLY A 67 9.34 -7.96 -0.40
CA GLY A 67 8.03 -7.37 -0.15
C GLY A 67 6.96 -8.37 0.24
N LEU A 68 7.07 -9.63 -0.19
CA LEU A 68 6.15 -10.67 0.25
C LEU A 68 6.33 -10.94 1.74
N GLU A 69 7.56 -10.90 2.21
CA GLU A 69 7.83 -11.05 3.63
C GLU A 69 7.30 -9.85 4.42
N VAL A 70 7.47 -8.64 3.88
CA VAL A 70 6.92 -7.43 4.49
C VAL A 70 5.40 -7.55 4.59
N GLN A 71 4.76 -8.03 3.54
CA GLN A 71 3.32 -8.25 3.53
C GLN A 71 2.89 -9.23 4.62
N ASN A 72 3.61 -10.33 4.76
CA ASN A 72 3.30 -11.33 5.77
C ASN A 72 3.44 -10.77 7.19
N GLN A 73 4.50 -10.00 7.42
CA GLN A 73 4.71 -9.40 8.73
C GLN A 73 3.67 -8.32 9.02
N LEU A 74 3.28 -7.57 8.01
CA LEU A 74 2.24 -6.57 8.18
C LEU A 74 0.93 -7.20 8.65
N GLN A 75 0.59 -8.35 8.09
CA GLN A 75 -0.63 -9.03 8.50
C GLN A 75 -0.61 -9.44 9.96
N ARG A 76 0.57 -9.70 10.50
CA ARG A 76 0.69 -10.05 11.91
C ARG A 76 0.53 -8.84 12.83
N VAL A 77 1.10 -7.69 12.42
CA VAL A 77 1.13 -6.51 13.29
C VAL A 77 -0.05 -5.58 13.07
N SER A 78 -0.66 -5.65 11.89
CA SER A 78 -1.80 -4.79 11.56
C SER A 78 -2.76 -5.52 10.63
N PRO A 79 -3.47 -6.53 11.14
CA PRO A 79 -4.27 -7.40 10.29
C PRO A 79 -5.44 -6.69 9.59
N SER A 80 -5.85 -5.54 10.07
CA SER A 80 -6.92 -4.78 9.44
C SER A 80 -6.46 -3.91 8.27
N THR A 81 -5.14 -3.75 8.09
CA THR A 81 -4.62 -2.94 6.99
C THR A 81 -4.81 -3.67 5.66
N ARG A 82 -5.42 -3.01 4.70
CA ARG A 82 -5.56 -3.53 3.35
C ARG A 82 -4.26 -3.34 2.60
N VAL A 83 -3.86 -4.34 1.86
CA VAL A 83 -2.59 -4.30 1.12
C VAL A 83 -2.84 -4.17 -0.36
N ILE A 84 -2.16 -3.20 -0.97
CA ILE A 84 -2.10 -3.05 -2.42
C ILE A 84 -0.64 -3.21 -2.80
N VAL A 85 -0.38 -4.02 -3.80
CA VAL A 85 0.98 -4.23 -4.30
C VAL A 85 1.20 -3.38 -5.53
N LEU A 86 2.30 -2.63 -5.56
CA LEU A 86 2.70 -1.83 -6.69
C LEU A 86 4.16 -2.17 -7.00
N THR A 87 4.41 -2.84 -8.10
CA THR A 87 5.74 -3.35 -8.41
C THR A 87 6.14 -3.05 -9.84
N ALA A 88 7.45 -2.98 -10.08
CA ALA A 88 7.99 -2.66 -11.40
C ALA A 88 7.87 -3.81 -12.39
N LYS A 89 7.66 -5.03 -11.91
CA LYS A 89 7.75 -6.21 -12.76
C LYS A 89 6.50 -7.07 -12.67
N ASP A 90 5.96 -7.41 -13.84
CA ASP A 90 4.79 -8.28 -13.93
C ASP A 90 5.26 -9.74 -13.91
N ASP A 91 5.21 -10.35 -12.76
CA ASP A 91 5.56 -11.75 -12.58
C ASP A 91 4.33 -12.50 -12.07
N PRO A 92 3.76 -13.40 -12.89
CA PRO A 92 2.53 -14.12 -12.48
C PRO A 92 2.69 -14.93 -11.20
N SER A 93 3.88 -15.46 -10.95
CA SER A 93 4.15 -16.22 -9.73
C SER A 93 4.10 -15.31 -8.49
N VAL A 94 4.74 -14.16 -8.58
CA VAL A 94 4.75 -13.17 -7.50
C VAL A 94 3.34 -12.65 -7.27
N ARG A 95 2.62 -12.35 -8.36
CA ARG A 95 1.24 -11.89 -8.26
C ARG A 95 0.36 -12.88 -7.51
N ARG A 96 0.49 -14.15 -7.87
CA ARG A 96 -0.30 -15.20 -7.22
C ARG A 96 0.01 -15.27 -5.73
N LYS A 97 1.29 -15.21 -5.38
CA LYS A 97 1.71 -15.26 -3.98
C LYS A 97 1.17 -14.07 -3.20
N ALA A 98 1.25 -12.88 -3.77
CA ALA A 98 0.75 -11.67 -3.12
C ALA A 98 -0.76 -11.74 -2.89
N MET A 99 -1.50 -12.17 -3.91
CA MET A 99 -2.95 -12.26 -3.80
C MET A 99 -3.36 -13.36 -2.82
N ASN A 100 -2.66 -14.50 -2.83
CA ASN A 100 -2.92 -15.57 -1.87
C ASN A 100 -2.62 -15.15 -0.43
N ALA A 101 -1.67 -14.24 -0.26
CA ALA A 101 -1.33 -13.70 1.05
C ALA A 101 -2.30 -12.61 1.52
N GLY A 102 -3.30 -12.29 0.71
CA GLY A 102 -4.35 -11.38 1.12
C GLY A 102 -4.32 -10.00 0.51
N ALA A 103 -3.48 -9.75 -0.50
CA ALA A 103 -3.47 -8.44 -1.16
C ALA A 103 -4.84 -8.16 -1.78
N SER A 104 -5.30 -6.93 -1.63
CA SER A 104 -6.57 -6.51 -2.22
C SER A 104 -6.45 -6.18 -3.69
N ALA A 105 -5.27 -5.75 -4.13
CA ALA A 105 -5.03 -5.41 -5.53
C ALA A 105 -3.54 -5.51 -5.84
N PHE A 106 -3.22 -5.65 -7.12
CA PHE A 106 -1.85 -5.76 -7.61
C PHE A 106 -1.72 -4.90 -8.87
N PHE A 107 -0.79 -3.97 -8.85
CA PHE A 107 -0.54 -3.08 -9.98
C PHE A 107 0.91 -3.09 -10.37
N ILE A 108 1.16 -2.88 -11.66
CA ILE A 108 2.50 -2.70 -12.20
C ILE A 108 2.80 -1.20 -12.21
N LYS A 109 3.99 -0.80 -11.81
CA LYS A 109 4.40 0.61 -11.84
C LYS A 109 4.26 1.12 -13.28
N GLY A 110 3.72 2.33 -13.41
CA GLY A 110 3.37 2.88 -14.70
C GLY A 110 1.89 2.74 -15.02
N VAL A 111 1.12 2.09 -14.14
CA VAL A 111 -0.33 2.03 -14.28
C VAL A 111 -0.91 3.44 -14.38
N GLU A 112 -1.97 3.58 -15.17
CA GLU A 112 -2.62 4.87 -15.32
C GLU A 112 -3.18 5.33 -13.98
N SER A 113 -3.03 6.64 -13.69
CA SER A 113 -3.38 7.21 -12.39
C SER A 113 -4.83 6.94 -11.99
N GLY A 114 -5.75 7.08 -12.93
CA GLY A 114 -7.17 6.84 -12.64
C GLY A 114 -7.45 5.40 -12.28
N ASP A 115 -6.81 4.46 -12.96
CA ASP A 115 -6.97 3.04 -12.66
C ASP A 115 -6.40 2.69 -11.29
N PHE A 116 -5.24 3.27 -10.97
CA PHE A 116 -4.64 3.05 -9.67
C PHE A 116 -5.53 3.59 -8.56
N LEU A 117 -6.00 4.84 -8.70
CA LEU A 117 -6.86 5.45 -7.68
C LEU A 117 -8.17 4.68 -7.50
N ALA A 118 -8.74 4.20 -8.60
CA ALA A 118 -9.96 3.40 -8.53
C ALA A 118 -9.73 2.11 -7.76
N GLY A 119 -8.59 1.46 -7.99
CA GLY A 119 -8.24 0.23 -7.27
C GLY A 119 -8.00 0.47 -5.79
N VAL A 120 -7.33 1.57 -5.45
CA VAL A 120 -7.08 1.92 -4.05
C VAL A 120 -8.40 2.20 -3.34
N LYS A 121 -9.28 2.94 -3.99
CA LYS A 121 -10.58 3.26 -3.41
C LYS A 121 -11.43 2.00 -3.23
N ALA A 122 -11.41 1.10 -4.21
CA ALA A 122 -12.16 -0.15 -4.11
C ALA A 122 -11.63 -0.99 -2.95
N ALA A 123 -10.32 -1.04 -2.75
CA ALA A 123 -9.73 -1.77 -1.63
C ALA A 123 -10.16 -1.17 -0.29
N ALA A 124 -10.18 0.15 -0.20
CA ALA A 124 -10.61 0.82 1.02
C ALA A 124 -12.08 0.53 1.33
N ASP A 125 -12.92 0.56 0.31
CA ASP A 125 -14.35 0.34 0.48
C ASP A 125 -14.70 -1.10 0.80
N SER A 126 -13.91 -2.05 0.30
CA SER A 126 -14.18 -3.47 0.51
C SER A 126 -13.88 -3.94 1.93
N GLY A 127 -13.32 -3.07 2.74
CA GLY A 127 -12.89 -3.40 4.08
C GLY A 127 -14.02 -3.57 5.09
N ASN A 128 -15.20 -3.36 4.67
CA ASN A 128 -16.33 -3.49 5.58
C ASN A 128 -16.91 -4.90 5.58
#